data_2a2760565379277ed307575403bdd9f4
#
_entry.id   2a2760565379277ed307575403bdd9f4
#
_cell.length_a   1.000
_cell.length_b   1.000
_cell.length_c   1.000
_cell.angle_alpha   90.00
_cell.angle_beta   90.00
_cell.angle_gamma   90.00
#
_symmetry.space_group_name_H-M   'P 1'
#
loop_
_entity.id
_entity.type
_entity.pdbx_description
1 polymer ?
#
loop_
_entity_poly.entity_id
_entity_poly.type
_entity_poly.pdbx_seq_one_letter_code
_entity_poly.pdbx_strand_id
1 'polypeptide(L)'
;MTAPDIYPLENVPQIEGLISRHFEGESDYPKMLAIYTNLYRVGQYPGDTTLESLRAQYTNLSNSDPQEDLIFVEVNGETVAFCRFYWERQVDTGQYSYGILFRVDPAWQSKGIEQCLIAWGETRGYYYASALPEGNQGFFVASCRELDRTRYNILIECGFSIDRYYHSMSRLLTDLPERPLPEGITVRAVLPKDYRKVWDASNEAFMDEYGAAEPQEEWYQSYLADPNFQPYLWQVAWDGDKVVGSVQNYISMEENELEGHNRGYTEGISVIRE
;
A
#
# COMPACT_ATOMS: atom_id res chain seq x y z
N MET A 1 -9.88 -25.43 10.91
CA MET A 1 -8.52 -25.93 10.62
C MET A 1 -7.61 -25.15 11.54
N THR A 2 -6.83 -25.79 12.42
CA THR A 2 -5.79 -25.13 13.19
C THR A 2 -4.76 -24.61 12.19
N ALA A 3 -4.40 -23.31 12.30
CA ALA A 3 -3.33 -22.73 11.50
C ALA A 3 -2.09 -23.64 11.57
N PRO A 4 -1.47 -23.97 10.45
CA PRO A 4 -0.21 -24.70 10.49
C PRO A 4 0.82 -23.84 11.19
N ASP A 5 1.65 -24.50 12.00
CA ASP A 5 2.77 -23.89 12.69
C ASP A 5 3.53 -22.92 11.76
N ILE A 6 3.75 -21.72 12.29
CA ILE A 6 4.62 -20.65 11.84
C ILE A 6 5.58 -21.11 10.71
N TYR A 7 5.36 -20.64 9.47
CA TYR A 7 6.30 -20.93 8.38
C TYR A 7 7.59 -20.16 8.63
N PRO A 8 8.69 -20.81 9.03
CA PRO A 8 9.97 -20.15 9.18
C PRO A 8 10.49 -19.69 7.82
N LEU A 9 11.37 -18.70 7.82
CA LEU A 9 12.14 -18.39 6.61
C LEU A 9 12.98 -19.62 6.22
N GLU A 10 12.84 -20.07 4.98
CA GLU A 10 13.66 -21.11 4.40
C GLU A 10 14.89 -20.53 3.70
N ASN A 11 15.94 -21.32 3.56
CA ASN A 11 17.18 -20.94 2.87
C ASN A 11 17.81 -19.64 3.37
N VAL A 12 17.72 -19.42 4.68
CA VAL A 12 18.21 -18.20 5.33
C VAL A 12 19.72 -18.05 5.10
N PRO A 13 20.18 -16.85 4.69
CA PRO A 13 21.61 -16.60 4.50
C PRO A 13 22.37 -16.83 5.81
N GLN A 14 23.62 -17.33 5.71
CA GLN A 14 24.45 -17.58 6.87
C GLN A 14 25.01 -16.26 7.44
N ILE A 15 24.16 -15.54 8.16
CA ILE A 15 24.50 -14.31 8.87
C ILE A 15 24.43 -14.63 10.37
N GLU A 16 25.53 -14.41 11.07
CA GLU A 16 25.61 -14.66 12.51
C GLU A 16 24.58 -13.80 13.27
N GLY A 17 23.81 -14.44 14.15
CA GLY A 17 22.76 -13.77 14.94
C GLY A 17 21.49 -13.43 14.17
N LEU A 18 21.33 -13.92 12.92
CA LEU A 18 20.09 -13.74 12.16
C LEU A 18 19.01 -14.69 12.69
N ILE A 19 17.86 -14.12 13.01
CA ILE A 19 16.64 -14.84 13.37
C ILE A 19 15.45 -14.26 12.60
N SER A 20 14.38 -15.02 12.50
CA SER A 20 13.09 -14.52 12.03
C SER A 20 12.02 -14.69 13.11
N ARG A 21 11.06 -13.79 13.15
CA ARG A 21 9.88 -13.84 14.03
C ARG A 21 8.66 -13.23 13.38
N HIS A 22 7.50 -13.50 13.92
CA HIS A 22 6.27 -12.84 13.52
C HIS A 22 6.08 -11.48 14.21
N PHE A 23 5.04 -10.79 13.79
CA PHE A 23 4.64 -9.49 14.33
C PHE A 23 4.24 -9.59 15.81
N GLU A 24 4.74 -8.69 16.63
CA GLU A 24 4.51 -8.62 18.08
C GLU A 24 3.65 -7.41 18.51
N GLY A 25 3.04 -6.72 17.54
CA GLY A 25 2.14 -5.59 17.81
C GLY A 25 2.83 -4.24 17.82
N GLU A 26 2.38 -3.35 18.69
CA GLU A 26 2.78 -1.93 18.77
C GLU A 26 4.29 -1.69 18.82
N SER A 27 5.04 -2.61 19.45
CA SER A 27 6.50 -2.50 19.56
C SER A 27 7.24 -2.61 18.23
N ASP A 28 6.59 -3.12 17.18
CA ASP A 28 7.21 -3.30 15.87
C ASP A 28 7.06 -2.09 14.95
N TYR A 29 6.06 -1.24 15.15
CA TYR A 29 5.90 -0.05 14.30
C TYR A 29 7.11 0.90 14.33
N PRO A 30 7.74 1.20 15.50
CA PRO A 30 8.98 1.98 15.50
C PRO A 30 10.13 1.31 14.73
N LYS A 31 10.21 -0.02 14.74
CA LYS A 31 11.23 -0.79 14.01
C LYS A 31 10.99 -0.72 12.49
N MET A 32 9.72 -0.85 12.07
CA MET A 32 9.33 -0.65 10.67
C MET A 32 9.65 0.78 10.20
N LEU A 33 9.30 1.78 11.01
CA LEU A 33 9.58 3.18 10.71
C LEU A 33 11.08 3.45 10.56
N ALA A 34 11.92 2.84 11.39
CA ALA A 34 13.37 2.97 11.28
C ALA A 34 13.89 2.49 9.91
N ILE A 35 13.38 1.34 9.41
CA ILE A 35 13.73 0.83 8.08
C ILE A 35 13.25 1.79 6.99
N TYR A 36 12.02 2.30 7.05
CA TYR A 36 11.52 3.28 6.08
C TYR A 36 12.36 4.55 6.09
N THR A 37 12.72 5.05 7.27
CA THR A 37 13.59 6.22 7.42
C THR A 37 14.96 6.02 6.79
N ASN A 38 15.56 4.83 6.96
CA ASN A 38 16.85 4.51 6.35
C ASN A 38 16.75 4.37 4.83
N LEU A 39 15.65 3.78 4.32
CA LEU A 39 15.36 3.72 2.88
C LEU A 39 15.16 5.12 2.27
N TYR A 40 14.47 6.01 2.98
CA TYR A 40 14.33 7.42 2.58
C TYR A 40 15.68 8.12 2.45
N ARG A 41 16.56 7.98 3.45
CA ARG A 41 17.89 8.60 3.45
C ARG A 41 18.76 8.25 2.25
N VAL A 42 18.55 7.08 1.66
CA VAL A 42 19.25 6.62 0.45
C VAL A 42 18.43 6.79 -0.84
N GLY A 43 17.29 7.48 -0.77
CA GLY A 43 16.43 7.78 -1.93
C GLY A 43 15.62 6.59 -2.47
N GLN A 44 15.56 5.48 -1.75
CA GLN A 44 14.82 4.28 -2.18
C GLN A 44 13.33 4.30 -1.79
N TYR A 45 12.93 5.17 -0.88
CA TYR A 45 11.54 5.30 -0.43
C TYR A 45 11.18 6.78 -0.19
N PRO A 46 9.89 7.20 -0.30
CA PRO A 46 9.45 8.54 0.06
C PRO A 46 9.51 8.78 1.58
N GLY A 47 9.61 10.03 1.99
CA GLY A 47 9.71 10.44 3.39
C GLY A 47 8.37 10.63 4.11
N ASP A 48 7.28 10.10 3.57
CA ASP A 48 5.91 10.31 4.02
C ASP A 48 5.41 9.28 5.06
N THR A 49 6.22 8.27 5.36
CA THR A 49 5.85 7.25 6.35
C THR A 49 6.05 7.77 7.77
N THR A 50 4.99 7.75 8.56
CA THR A 50 4.98 8.13 9.97
C THR A 50 4.57 6.95 10.85
N LEU A 51 4.79 7.08 12.16
CA LEU A 51 4.32 6.08 13.11
C LEU A 51 2.79 5.98 13.13
N GLU A 52 2.11 7.11 12.93
CA GLU A 52 0.66 7.19 12.89
C GLU A 52 0.11 6.51 11.63
N SER A 53 0.72 6.78 10.46
CA SER A 53 0.32 6.13 9.20
C SER A 53 0.54 4.62 9.22
N LEU A 54 1.63 4.14 9.83
CA LEU A 54 1.85 2.70 10.03
C LEU A 54 0.78 2.09 10.94
N ARG A 55 0.44 2.73 12.05
CA ARG A 55 -0.65 2.26 12.93
C ARG A 55 -1.98 2.19 12.19
N ALA A 56 -2.36 3.27 11.50
CA ALA A 56 -3.60 3.31 10.74
C ALA A 56 -3.67 2.17 9.71
N GLN A 57 -2.59 1.96 8.96
CA GLN A 57 -2.51 0.93 7.92
C GLN A 57 -2.58 -0.49 8.50
N TYR A 58 -1.87 -0.77 9.59
CA TYR A 58 -1.73 -2.14 10.11
C TYR A 58 -2.79 -2.53 11.15
N THR A 59 -3.58 -1.58 11.66
CA THR A 59 -4.71 -1.86 12.55
C THR A 59 -5.91 -2.46 11.82
N ASN A 60 -6.13 -2.06 10.55
CA ASN A 60 -7.29 -2.45 9.77
C ASN A 60 -6.87 -3.17 8.48
N LEU A 61 -6.03 -4.20 8.60
CA LEU A 61 -5.65 -5.01 7.44
C LEU A 61 -6.82 -5.88 6.98
N SER A 62 -7.05 -5.92 5.68
CA SER A 62 -7.88 -6.92 5.03
C SER A 62 -7.02 -7.91 4.28
N ASN A 63 -7.49 -9.14 4.15
CA ASN A 63 -6.82 -10.19 3.38
C ASN A 63 -5.33 -10.40 3.78
N SER A 64 -5.03 -10.16 5.04
CA SER A 64 -3.70 -10.32 5.64
C SER A 64 -3.87 -10.38 7.16
N ASP A 65 -3.43 -11.46 7.79
CA ASP A 65 -3.40 -11.61 9.25
C ASP A 65 -2.03 -11.17 9.77
N PRO A 66 -1.93 -10.09 10.57
CA PRO A 66 -0.64 -9.62 11.10
C PRO A 66 0.17 -10.71 11.81
N GLN A 67 -0.50 -11.66 12.47
CA GLN A 67 0.18 -12.73 13.23
C GLN A 67 0.76 -13.83 12.33
N GLU A 68 0.18 -14.03 11.15
CA GLU A 68 0.58 -15.08 10.22
C GLU A 68 1.26 -14.54 8.95
N ASP A 69 0.85 -13.35 8.51
CA ASP A 69 1.23 -12.77 7.21
C ASP A 69 2.27 -11.65 7.31
N LEU A 70 2.80 -11.40 8.52
CA LEU A 70 3.95 -10.52 8.74
C LEU A 70 5.11 -11.29 9.37
N ILE A 71 6.28 -11.16 8.74
CA ILE A 71 7.53 -11.72 9.25
C ILE A 71 8.60 -10.63 9.34
N PHE A 72 9.36 -10.67 10.41
CA PHE A 72 10.48 -9.78 10.67
C PHE A 72 11.79 -10.56 10.68
N VAL A 73 12.86 -9.93 10.20
CA VAL A 73 14.22 -10.44 10.28
C VAL A 73 15.01 -9.56 11.22
N GLU A 74 15.64 -10.17 12.19
CA GLU A 74 16.50 -9.50 13.16
C GLU A 74 17.93 -10.07 13.08
N VAL A 75 18.92 -9.22 13.28
CA VAL A 75 20.33 -9.61 13.41
C VAL A 75 20.85 -9.04 14.71
N ASN A 76 21.29 -9.91 15.62
CA ASN A 76 21.75 -9.54 16.97
C ASN A 76 20.74 -8.68 17.74
N GLY A 77 19.43 -8.92 17.53
CA GLY A 77 18.33 -8.20 18.19
C GLY A 77 17.93 -6.88 17.54
N GLU A 78 18.55 -6.49 16.43
CA GLU A 78 18.15 -5.34 15.62
C GLU A 78 17.29 -5.78 14.43
N THR A 79 16.12 -5.18 14.25
CA THR A 79 15.25 -5.46 13.10
C THR A 79 15.85 -4.86 11.83
N VAL A 80 16.16 -5.71 10.87
CA VAL A 80 16.84 -5.34 9.61
C VAL A 80 15.95 -5.48 8.37
N ALA A 81 14.85 -6.22 8.49
CA ALA A 81 13.89 -6.37 7.41
C ALA A 81 12.52 -6.81 7.94
N PHE A 82 11.50 -6.60 7.13
CA PHE A 82 10.18 -7.21 7.33
C PHE A 82 9.52 -7.49 5.99
N CYS A 83 8.56 -8.43 6.00
CA CYS A 83 7.73 -8.74 4.86
C CYS A 83 6.28 -8.90 5.30
N ARG A 84 5.35 -8.40 4.50
CA ARG A 84 3.92 -8.66 4.60
C ARG A 84 3.44 -9.36 3.36
N PHE A 85 2.69 -10.43 3.54
CA PHE A 85 1.88 -11.08 2.53
C PHE A 85 0.45 -10.55 2.61
N TYR A 86 -0.22 -10.39 1.47
CA TYR A 86 -1.66 -10.10 1.36
C TYR A 86 -2.18 -10.63 0.03
N TRP A 87 -3.49 -10.70 -0.11
CA TRP A 87 -4.09 -11.12 -1.36
C TRP A 87 -5.32 -10.29 -1.69
N GLU A 88 -5.64 -10.19 -2.96
CA GLU A 88 -6.83 -9.51 -3.46
C GLU A 88 -7.41 -10.32 -4.61
N ARG A 89 -8.72 -10.26 -4.77
CA ARG A 89 -9.41 -10.85 -5.91
C ARG A 89 -9.83 -9.74 -6.85
N GLN A 90 -9.32 -9.77 -8.08
CA GLN A 90 -9.66 -8.81 -9.12
C GLN A 90 -11.10 -9.00 -9.59
N VAL A 91 -11.84 -7.91 -9.73
CA VAL A 91 -13.26 -7.94 -10.09
C VAL A 91 -13.46 -8.32 -11.56
N ASP A 92 -12.63 -7.79 -12.44
CA ASP A 92 -12.73 -7.94 -13.89
C ASP A 92 -12.37 -9.37 -14.38
N THR A 93 -11.28 -9.91 -13.84
CA THR A 93 -10.75 -11.22 -14.26
C THR A 93 -11.15 -12.37 -13.33
N GLY A 94 -11.53 -12.07 -12.09
CA GLY A 94 -11.71 -13.06 -11.02
C GLY A 94 -10.42 -13.71 -10.55
N GLN A 95 -9.25 -13.29 -11.06
CA GLN A 95 -7.94 -13.80 -10.66
C GLN A 95 -7.55 -13.25 -9.28
N TYR A 96 -6.66 -13.99 -8.61
CA TYR A 96 -6.09 -13.55 -7.34
C TYR A 96 -4.71 -12.93 -7.57
N SER A 97 -4.47 -11.76 -6.98
CA SER A 97 -3.15 -11.16 -6.84
C SER A 97 -2.62 -11.42 -5.44
N TYR A 98 -1.42 -11.99 -5.34
CA TYR A 98 -0.73 -12.29 -4.09
C TYR A 98 0.39 -11.29 -3.90
N GLY A 99 0.18 -10.32 -2.99
CA GLY A 99 1.08 -9.22 -2.75
C GLY A 99 2.22 -9.60 -1.81
N ILE A 100 3.46 -9.31 -2.20
CA ILE A 100 4.67 -9.48 -1.38
C ILE A 100 5.27 -8.11 -1.14
N LEU A 101 4.94 -7.51 0.00
CA LEU A 101 5.48 -6.24 0.43
C LEU A 101 6.64 -6.49 1.38
N PHE A 102 7.88 -6.28 0.94
CA PHE A 102 9.04 -6.41 1.82
C PHE A 102 9.83 -5.10 1.88
N ARG A 103 10.55 -4.91 2.98
CA ARG A 103 11.50 -3.81 3.18
C ARG A 103 12.73 -4.36 3.87
N VAL A 104 13.89 -4.00 3.34
CA VAL A 104 15.20 -4.37 3.89
C VAL A 104 15.99 -3.11 4.12
N ASP A 105 16.55 -2.96 5.30
CA ASP A 105 17.43 -1.86 5.65
C ASP A 105 18.60 -1.79 4.65
N PRO A 106 18.96 -0.59 4.12
CA PRO A 106 20.01 -0.45 3.12
C PRO A 106 21.35 -1.12 3.49
N ALA A 107 21.70 -1.15 4.78
CA ALA A 107 22.92 -1.81 5.24
C ALA A 107 22.88 -3.34 5.12
N TRP A 108 21.70 -3.91 4.93
CA TRP A 108 21.45 -5.35 4.87
C TRP A 108 20.99 -5.85 3.51
N GLN A 109 20.85 -4.98 2.53
CA GLN A 109 20.47 -5.32 1.17
C GLN A 109 21.54 -6.18 0.46
N SER A 110 21.10 -6.97 -0.53
CA SER A 110 21.95 -7.83 -1.35
C SER A 110 22.76 -8.87 -0.55
N LYS A 111 22.27 -9.27 0.63
CA LYS A 111 22.85 -10.32 1.45
C LYS A 111 22.03 -11.62 1.45
N GLY A 112 21.04 -11.73 0.56
CA GLY A 112 20.17 -12.89 0.42
C GLY A 112 18.89 -12.83 1.28
N ILE A 113 18.70 -11.76 2.07
CA ILE A 113 17.50 -11.59 2.89
C ILE A 113 16.27 -11.38 2.01
N GLU A 114 16.40 -10.58 0.96
CA GLU A 114 15.28 -10.27 0.04
C GLU A 114 14.74 -11.53 -0.63
N GLN A 115 15.62 -12.40 -1.11
CA GLN A 115 15.24 -13.66 -1.76
C GLN A 115 14.47 -14.58 -0.80
N CYS A 116 14.91 -14.64 0.47
CA CYS A 116 14.20 -15.41 1.49
C CYS A 116 12.82 -14.84 1.80
N LEU A 117 12.68 -13.51 1.86
CA LEU A 117 11.39 -12.85 2.10
C LEU A 117 10.43 -13.05 0.92
N ILE A 118 10.93 -13.02 -0.32
CA ILE A 118 10.13 -13.31 -1.51
C ILE A 118 9.67 -14.76 -1.48
N ALA A 119 10.56 -15.73 -1.26
CA ALA A 119 10.23 -17.16 -1.18
C ALA A 119 9.23 -17.45 -0.07
N TRP A 120 9.35 -16.77 1.08
CA TRP A 120 8.37 -16.87 2.17
C TRP A 120 6.98 -16.36 1.71
N GLY A 121 6.92 -15.20 1.06
CA GLY A 121 5.67 -14.65 0.54
C GLY A 121 5.03 -15.55 -0.51
N GLU A 122 5.82 -16.17 -1.39
CA GLU A 122 5.35 -17.16 -2.35
C GLU A 122 4.78 -18.41 -1.65
N THR A 123 5.46 -18.90 -0.60
CA THR A 123 4.96 -20.02 0.20
C THR A 123 3.61 -19.71 0.83
N ARG A 124 3.44 -18.50 1.39
CA ARG A 124 2.15 -18.02 1.92
C ARG A 124 1.08 -17.98 0.82
N GLY A 125 1.43 -17.44 -0.36
CA GLY A 125 0.51 -17.39 -1.50
C GLY A 125 0.07 -18.77 -1.97
N TYR A 126 0.97 -19.74 -2.07
CA TYR A 126 0.60 -21.14 -2.41
C TYR A 126 -0.28 -21.77 -1.33
N TYR A 127 -0.04 -21.48 -0.05
CA TYR A 127 -0.91 -21.95 1.02
C TYR A 127 -2.35 -21.43 0.84
N TYR A 128 -2.52 -20.11 0.63
CA TYR A 128 -3.84 -19.51 0.39
C TYR A 128 -4.48 -20.07 -0.90
N ALA A 129 -3.71 -20.15 -1.98
CA ALA A 129 -4.20 -20.70 -3.24
C ALA A 129 -4.71 -22.14 -3.11
N SER A 130 -4.08 -22.96 -2.26
CA SER A 130 -4.49 -24.36 -2.03
C SER A 130 -5.84 -24.50 -1.34
N ALA A 131 -6.28 -23.47 -0.62
CA ALA A 131 -7.59 -23.45 0.06
C ALA A 131 -8.72 -22.94 -0.86
N LEU A 132 -8.39 -22.42 -2.04
CA LEU A 132 -9.37 -21.93 -3.01
C LEU A 132 -9.94 -23.08 -3.86
N PRO A 133 -11.16 -22.92 -4.40
CA PRO A 133 -11.71 -23.90 -5.34
C PRO A 133 -10.78 -24.11 -6.55
N GLU A 134 -10.73 -25.33 -7.06
CA GLU A 134 -9.95 -25.67 -8.26
C GLU A 134 -10.28 -24.74 -9.44
N GLY A 135 -9.26 -24.32 -10.18
CA GLY A 135 -9.40 -23.45 -11.35
C GLY A 135 -9.22 -21.95 -11.06
N ASN A 136 -9.09 -21.53 -9.80
CA ASN A 136 -8.74 -20.15 -9.49
C ASN A 136 -7.26 -19.91 -9.82
N GLN A 137 -7.03 -19.06 -10.81
CA GLN A 137 -5.68 -18.63 -11.19
C GLN A 137 -5.28 -17.41 -10.37
N GLY A 138 -4.00 -17.31 -10.07
CA GLY A 138 -3.44 -16.16 -9.37
C GLY A 138 -1.99 -15.91 -9.80
N PHE A 139 -1.49 -14.75 -9.44
CA PHE A 139 -0.12 -14.33 -9.73
C PHE A 139 0.45 -13.51 -8.57
N PHE A 140 1.77 -13.56 -8.42
CA PHE A 140 2.45 -12.77 -7.40
C PHE A 140 2.72 -11.36 -7.91
N VAL A 141 2.58 -10.38 -7.02
CA VAL A 141 2.86 -8.97 -7.30
C VAL A 141 3.81 -8.38 -6.26
N ALA A 142 4.73 -7.57 -6.74
CA ALA A 142 5.60 -6.76 -5.91
C ALA A 142 5.83 -5.41 -6.59
N SER A 143 5.91 -4.33 -5.81
CA SER A 143 6.18 -3.00 -6.33
C SER A 143 7.64 -2.62 -6.16
N CYS A 144 8.16 -1.84 -7.10
CA CYS A 144 9.51 -1.31 -7.06
C CYS A 144 9.53 0.12 -7.60
N ARG A 145 10.26 1.02 -6.96
CA ARG A 145 10.51 2.36 -7.52
C ARG A 145 11.57 2.30 -8.60
N GLU A 146 11.47 3.15 -9.61
CA GLU A 146 12.43 3.20 -10.71
C GLU A 146 13.88 3.42 -10.23
N LEU A 147 14.08 4.21 -9.17
CA LEU A 147 15.38 4.51 -8.60
C LEU A 147 15.94 3.41 -7.70
N ASP A 148 15.11 2.47 -7.24
CA ASP A 148 15.56 1.32 -6.43
C ASP A 148 16.03 0.17 -7.32
N ARG A 149 17.21 0.35 -7.91
CA ARG A 149 17.82 -0.64 -8.81
C ARG A 149 18.18 -1.95 -8.12
N THR A 150 18.51 -1.91 -6.83
CA THR A 150 18.79 -3.11 -6.04
C THR A 150 17.55 -4.00 -5.99
N ARG A 151 16.43 -3.46 -5.55
CA ARG A 151 15.16 -4.19 -5.47
C ARG A 151 14.69 -4.67 -6.85
N TYR A 152 14.82 -3.83 -7.87
CA TYR A 152 14.48 -4.18 -9.24
C TYR A 152 15.24 -5.44 -9.70
N ASN A 153 16.56 -5.45 -9.56
CA ASN A 153 17.37 -6.59 -9.99
C ASN A 153 17.01 -7.87 -9.23
N ILE A 154 16.80 -7.79 -7.92
CA ILE A 154 16.41 -8.94 -7.10
C ILE A 154 15.06 -9.50 -7.55
N LEU A 155 14.07 -8.65 -7.81
CA LEU A 155 12.76 -9.11 -8.31
C LEU A 155 12.89 -9.82 -9.66
N ILE A 156 13.69 -9.29 -10.60
CA ILE A 156 13.97 -9.95 -11.89
C ILE A 156 14.66 -11.31 -11.68
N GLU A 157 15.66 -11.38 -10.80
CA GLU A 157 16.38 -12.63 -10.47
C GLU A 157 15.43 -13.68 -9.84
N CYS A 158 14.43 -13.23 -9.07
CA CYS A 158 13.40 -14.11 -8.51
C CYS A 158 12.26 -14.44 -9.48
N GLY A 159 12.37 -14.07 -10.77
CA GLY A 159 11.41 -14.45 -11.81
C GLY A 159 10.24 -13.49 -12.03
N PHE A 160 10.23 -12.34 -11.37
CA PHE A 160 9.22 -11.32 -11.65
C PHE A 160 9.51 -10.63 -12.99
N SER A 161 8.45 -10.20 -13.66
CA SER A 161 8.55 -9.37 -14.87
C SER A 161 7.74 -8.09 -14.67
N ILE A 162 8.12 -7.04 -15.41
CA ILE A 162 7.36 -5.79 -15.36
C ILE A 162 5.99 -6.02 -15.97
N ASP A 163 4.95 -5.73 -15.21
CA ASP A 163 3.57 -5.74 -15.68
C ASP A 163 3.14 -4.33 -16.11
N ARG A 164 3.42 -3.31 -15.30
CA ARG A 164 3.02 -1.93 -15.58
C ARG A 164 3.87 -0.89 -14.87
N TYR A 165 3.66 0.35 -15.26
CA TYR A 165 4.25 1.52 -14.63
C TYR A 165 3.15 2.42 -14.06
N TYR A 166 3.41 2.96 -12.88
CA TYR A 166 2.65 4.06 -12.29
C TYR A 166 3.50 5.32 -12.32
N HIS A 167 2.90 6.45 -12.65
CA HIS A 167 3.59 7.72 -12.76
C HIS A 167 3.08 8.71 -11.72
N SER A 168 4.00 9.26 -10.91
CA SER A 168 3.70 10.46 -10.13
C SER A 168 3.87 11.68 -11.03
N MET A 169 2.85 12.53 -11.09
CA MET A 169 2.87 13.76 -11.88
C MET A 169 2.84 14.97 -10.96
N SER A 170 3.55 16.02 -11.34
CA SER A 170 3.53 17.29 -10.60
C SER A 170 3.34 18.46 -11.57
N ARG A 171 2.71 19.53 -11.07
CA ARG A 171 2.61 20.78 -11.80
C ARG A 171 2.71 21.99 -10.87
N LEU A 172 3.18 23.10 -11.40
CA LEU A 172 3.08 24.39 -10.72
C LEU A 172 1.62 24.86 -10.71
N LEU A 173 1.22 25.55 -9.64
CA LEU A 173 -0.12 26.13 -9.52
C LEU A 173 -0.23 27.52 -10.17
N THR A 174 0.49 27.70 -11.28
CA THR A 174 0.45 28.87 -12.13
C THR A 174 -0.42 28.59 -13.36
N ASP A 175 -1.06 29.60 -13.90
CA ASP A 175 -1.83 29.54 -15.13
C ASP A 175 -2.87 28.38 -15.13
N LEU A 176 -3.61 28.28 -14.03
CA LEU A 176 -4.66 27.27 -13.91
C LEU A 176 -5.82 27.61 -14.84
N PRO A 177 -6.22 26.68 -15.73
CA PRO A 177 -7.33 26.92 -16.63
C PRO A 177 -8.65 26.96 -15.86
N GLU A 178 -9.45 27.96 -16.12
CA GLU A 178 -10.85 27.97 -15.67
C GLU A 178 -11.66 26.95 -16.49
N ARG A 179 -12.40 26.12 -15.79
CA ARG A 179 -13.30 25.13 -16.39
C ARG A 179 -14.67 25.26 -15.71
N PRO A 180 -15.72 25.70 -16.41
CA PRO A 180 -17.05 25.75 -15.85
C PRO A 180 -17.55 24.33 -15.55
N LEU A 181 -18.30 24.20 -14.47
CA LEU A 181 -18.99 22.96 -14.16
C LEU A 181 -20.14 22.73 -15.17
N PRO A 182 -20.49 21.47 -15.45
CA PRO A 182 -21.71 21.15 -16.20
C PRO A 182 -22.94 21.70 -15.49
N GLU A 183 -23.99 21.96 -16.27
CA GLU A 183 -25.27 22.43 -15.73
C GLU A 183 -25.87 21.43 -14.75
N GLY A 184 -26.36 21.91 -13.59
CA GLY A 184 -26.91 21.08 -12.53
C GLY A 184 -25.90 20.55 -11.53
N ILE A 185 -24.61 20.55 -11.88
CA ILE A 185 -23.55 20.06 -10.98
C ILE A 185 -23.08 21.18 -10.05
N THR A 186 -22.96 20.85 -8.76
CA THR A 186 -22.41 21.76 -7.76
C THR A 186 -21.22 21.15 -7.05
N VAL A 187 -20.23 21.98 -6.69
CA VAL A 187 -19.12 21.54 -5.81
C VAL A 187 -19.39 22.15 -4.44
N ARG A 188 -19.39 21.31 -3.41
CA ARG A 188 -19.65 21.75 -2.03
C ARG A 188 -18.79 20.99 -1.02
N ALA A 189 -18.61 21.59 0.15
CA ALA A 189 -17.91 20.97 1.26
C ALA A 189 -18.58 19.65 1.69
N VAL A 190 -17.76 18.70 2.08
CA VAL A 190 -18.18 17.39 2.56
C VAL A 190 -18.38 17.43 4.06
N LEU A 191 -19.48 16.92 4.54
CA LEU A 191 -19.78 16.77 5.96
C LEU A 191 -19.50 15.33 6.41
N PRO A 192 -19.28 15.09 7.71
CA PRO A 192 -19.01 13.73 8.21
C PRO A 192 -20.04 12.67 7.81
N LYS A 193 -21.32 13.05 7.74
CA LYS A 193 -22.41 12.17 7.28
C LYS A 193 -22.30 11.76 5.79
N ASP A 194 -21.50 12.47 5.02
CA ASP A 194 -21.34 12.26 3.58
C ASP A 194 -20.05 11.48 3.24
N TYR A 195 -19.13 11.23 4.19
CA TYR A 195 -17.87 10.55 3.94
C TYR A 195 -18.07 9.18 3.27
N ARG A 196 -19.06 8.42 3.75
CA ARG A 196 -19.38 7.11 3.15
C ARG A 196 -19.87 7.25 1.72
N LYS A 197 -20.65 8.26 1.39
CA LYS A 197 -21.11 8.50 0.01
C LYS A 197 -19.95 8.82 -0.94
N VAL A 198 -18.98 9.62 -0.46
CA VAL A 198 -17.78 9.95 -1.25
C VAL A 198 -16.94 8.71 -1.45
N TRP A 199 -16.74 7.91 -0.41
CA TRP A 199 -16.03 6.64 -0.46
C TRP A 199 -16.68 5.67 -1.47
N ASP A 200 -17.99 5.45 -1.35
CA ASP A 200 -18.73 4.52 -2.22
C ASP A 200 -18.68 4.97 -3.68
N ALA A 201 -18.91 6.27 -3.96
CA ALA A 201 -18.84 6.81 -5.32
C ALA A 201 -17.43 6.75 -5.92
N SER A 202 -16.38 6.97 -5.11
CA SER A 202 -15.01 6.84 -5.55
C SER A 202 -14.69 5.39 -5.91
N ASN A 203 -15.06 4.43 -5.07
CA ASN A 203 -14.87 3.01 -5.38
C ASN A 203 -15.67 2.58 -6.61
N GLU A 204 -16.93 3.00 -6.75
CA GLU A 204 -17.73 2.74 -7.96
C GLU A 204 -17.00 3.21 -9.22
N ALA A 205 -16.41 4.42 -9.18
CA ALA A 205 -15.69 4.99 -10.32
C ALA A 205 -14.39 4.23 -10.66
N PHE A 206 -13.75 3.59 -9.68
CA PHE A 206 -12.51 2.82 -9.88
C PHE A 206 -12.72 1.33 -10.14
N MET A 207 -13.96 0.83 -10.14
CA MET A 207 -14.24 -0.59 -10.35
C MET A 207 -13.85 -1.13 -11.73
N ASP A 208 -13.61 -0.28 -12.69
CA ASP A 208 -13.12 -0.63 -14.01
C ASP A 208 -11.62 -0.35 -14.22
N GLU A 209 -10.94 0.06 -13.16
CA GLU A 209 -9.49 0.14 -13.17
C GLU A 209 -8.91 -1.28 -13.18
N TYR A 210 -7.76 -1.43 -13.84
CA TYR A 210 -7.05 -2.70 -13.83
C TYR A 210 -6.67 -3.12 -12.41
N GLY A 211 -7.02 -4.35 -12.07
CA GLY A 211 -6.72 -4.92 -10.77
C GLY A 211 -7.63 -4.43 -9.65
N ALA A 212 -8.73 -3.73 -10.00
CA ALA A 212 -9.72 -3.34 -9.01
C ALA A 212 -10.21 -4.55 -8.22
N ALA A 213 -10.32 -4.38 -6.91
CA ALA A 213 -10.85 -5.39 -6.00
C ALA A 213 -12.12 -4.86 -5.31
N GLU A 214 -12.97 -5.77 -4.84
CA GLU A 214 -14.17 -5.40 -4.09
C GLU A 214 -13.79 -4.62 -2.83
N PRO A 215 -14.36 -3.41 -2.62
CA PRO A 215 -14.08 -2.61 -1.44
C PRO A 215 -14.43 -3.37 -0.15
N GLN A 216 -13.53 -3.32 0.82
CA GLN A 216 -13.69 -3.93 2.13
C GLN A 216 -13.97 -2.87 3.18
N GLU A 217 -14.71 -3.23 4.24
CA GLU A 217 -15.01 -2.30 5.35
C GLU A 217 -13.71 -1.89 6.08
N GLU A 218 -12.74 -2.77 6.18
CA GLU A 218 -11.42 -2.51 6.76
C GLU A 218 -10.70 -1.39 6.01
N TRP A 219 -10.83 -1.33 4.67
CA TRP A 219 -10.27 -0.24 3.87
C TRP A 219 -10.93 1.10 4.17
N TYR A 220 -12.26 1.09 4.37
CA TYR A 220 -12.97 2.31 4.79
C TYR A 220 -12.52 2.78 6.17
N GLN A 221 -12.31 1.87 7.11
CA GLN A 221 -11.80 2.21 8.44
C GLN A 221 -10.36 2.74 8.37
N SER A 222 -9.49 2.14 7.57
CA SER A 222 -8.13 2.64 7.32
C SER A 222 -8.15 4.03 6.68
N TYR A 223 -9.04 4.25 5.70
CA TYR A 223 -9.21 5.55 5.05
C TYR A 223 -9.62 6.65 6.04
N LEU A 224 -10.53 6.37 6.95
CA LEU A 224 -10.94 7.34 8.00
C LEU A 224 -9.82 7.60 9.03
N ALA A 225 -8.95 6.62 9.25
CA ALA A 225 -7.86 6.70 10.22
C ALA A 225 -6.55 7.28 9.61
N ASP A 226 -6.51 7.52 8.30
CA ASP A 226 -5.33 8.04 7.63
C ASP A 226 -5.01 9.46 8.14
N PRO A 227 -3.75 9.76 8.55
CA PRO A 227 -3.33 11.11 8.93
C PRO A 227 -3.58 12.16 7.85
N ASN A 228 -3.61 11.75 6.58
CA ASN A 228 -3.90 12.59 5.42
C ASN A 228 -5.40 12.67 5.08
N PHE A 229 -6.27 12.14 5.95
CA PHE A 229 -7.71 12.30 5.80
C PHE A 229 -8.12 13.75 6.08
N GLN A 230 -8.16 14.59 5.03
CA GLN A 230 -8.39 16.02 5.11
C GLN A 230 -9.61 16.45 4.28
N PRO A 231 -10.84 16.02 4.63
CA PRO A 231 -12.04 16.24 3.80
C PRO A 231 -12.40 17.71 3.60
N TYR A 232 -11.86 18.63 4.38
CA TYR A 232 -12.01 20.07 4.20
C TYR A 232 -11.25 20.62 2.97
N LEU A 233 -10.31 19.86 2.43
CA LEU A 233 -9.58 20.19 1.18
C LEU A 233 -10.21 19.54 -0.07
N TRP A 234 -11.14 18.64 0.11
CA TRP A 234 -11.70 17.89 -1.01
C TRP A 234 -12.61 18.74 -1.88
N GLN A 235 -12.58 18.45 -3.15
CA GLN A 235 -13.51 19.01 -4.14
C GLN A 235 -14.45 17.89 -4.57
N VAL A 236 -15.68 17.93 -4.11
CA VAL A 236 -16.68 16.89 -4.40
C VAL A 236 -17.81 17.49 -5.21
N ALA A 237 -18.05 16.89 -6.36
CA ALA A 237 -19.12 17.27 -7.28
C ALA A 237 -20.40 16.48 -6.98
N TRP A 238 -21.51 17.20 -6.97
CA TRP A 238 -22.82 16.68 -6.61
C TRP A 238 -23.84 16.99 -7.70
N ASP A 239 -24.65 15.98 -8.03
CA ASP A 239 -25.93 16.14 -8.71
C ASP A 239 -27.05 15.93 -7.66
N GLY A 240 -27.66 17.02 -7.21
CA GLY A 240 -28.55 16.98 -6.06
C GLY A 240 -27.86 16.40 -4.80
N ASP A 241 -28.28 15.22 -4.38
CA ASP A 241 -27.72 14.50 -3.22
C ASP A 241 -26.78 13.34 -3.59
N LYS A 242 -26.55 13.09 -4.89
CA LYS A 242 -25.66 12.08 -5.41
C LYS A 242 -24.26 12.65 -5.60
N VAL A 243 -23.25 11.96 -5.12
CA VAL A 243 -21.84 12.24 -5.46
C VAL A 243 -21.59 11.74 -6.90
N VAL A 244 -21.12 12.64 -7.76
CA VAL A 244 -20.84 12.29 -9.17
C VAL A 244 -19.36 12.38 -9.52
N GLY A 245 -18.56 12.96 -8.65
CA GLY A 245 -17.11 13.00 -8.81
C GLY A 245 -16.42 13.57 -7.59
N SER A 246 -15.15 13.25 -7.44
CA SER A 246 -14.33 13.77 -6.35
C SER A 246 -12.88 14.01 -6.78
N VAL A 247 -12.25 14.95 -6.10
CA VAL A 247 -10.79 15.11 -6.03
C VAL A 247 -10.44 15.23 -4.55
N GLN A 248 -9.78 14.23 -4.03
CA GLN A 248 -9.46 14.13 -2.62
C GLN A 248 -8.05 14.68 -2.39
N ASN A 249 -7.99 15.94 -1.99
CA ASN A 249 -6.72 16.62 -1.77
C ASN A 249 -6.24 16.44 -0.33
N TYR A 250 -4.93 16.41 -0.16
CA TYR A 250 -4.30 16.52 1.16
C TYR A 250 -2.97 17.29 1.09
N ILE A 251 -2.50 17.71 2.25
CA ILE A 251 -1.19 18.33 2.44
C ILE A 251 -0.50 17.57 3.57
N SER A 252 0.61 16.90 3.24
CA SER A 252 1.51 16.35 4.24
C SER A 252 2.44 17.46 4.74
N MET A 253 2.16 17.98 5.93
CA MET A 253 3.00 19.03 6.54
C MET A 253 4.37 18.49 6.91
N GLU A 254 4.44 17.23 7.36
CA GLU A 254 5.69 16.56 7.73
C GLU A 254 6.62 16.39 6.51
N GLU A 255 6.06 15.91 5.39
CA GLU A 255 6.85 15.76 4.16
C GLU A 255 7.31 17.13 3.62
N ASN A 256 6.43 18.13 3.63
CA ASN A 256 6.77 19.47 3.21
C ASN A 256 7.91 20.06 4.03
N GLU A 257 7.91 19.86 5.35
CA GLU A 257 8.99 20.30 6.24
C GLU A 257 10.27 19.51 5.97
N LEU A 258 10.19 18.19 5.83
CA LEU A 258 11.32 17.30 5.59
C LEU A 258 12.03 17.61 4.27
N GLU A 259 11.25 17.83 3.21
CA GLU A 259 11.74 18.05 1.84
C GLU A 259 12.02 19.54 1.54
N GLY A 260 11.63 20.45 2.44
CA GLY A 260 11.77 21.90 2.23
C GLY A 260 10.94 22.43 1.07
N HIS A 261 9.79 21.83 0.79
CA HIS A 261 8.90 22.26 -0.29
C HIS A 261 7.51 22.68 0.23
N ASN A 262 6.67 23.20 -0.64
CA ASN A 262 5.29 23.55 -0.36
C ASN A 262 4.40 22.85 -1.40
N ARG A 263 4.05 21.60 -1.15
CA ARG A 263 3.31 20.71 -2.06
C ARG A 263 1.99 20.30 -1.45
N GLY A 264 0.95 20.24 -2.26
CA GLY A 264 -0.28 19.52 -1.98
C GLY A 264 -0.43 18.36 -2.94
N TYR A 265 -1.17 17.35 -2.54
CA TYR A 265 -1.43 16.15 -3.29
C TYR A 265 -2.88 16.11 -3.73
N THR A 266 -3.13 15.55 -4.91
CA THR A 266 -4.46 15.25 -5.43
C THR A 266 -4.57 13.76 -5.65
N GLU A 267 -5.47 13.14 -4.94
CA GLU A 267 -5.77 11.71 -5.05
C GLU A 267 -7.27 11.48 -5.22
N GLY A 268 -7.68 10.24 -5.42
CA GLY A 268 -9.09 9.89 -5.58
C GLY A 268 -9.79 10.73 -6.65
N ILE A 269 -9.08 11.06 -7.75
CA ILE A 269 -9.66 11.80 -8.88
C ILE A 269 -10.59 10.84 -9.60
N SER A 270 -11.88 11.01 -9.38
CA SER A 270 -12.89 10.07 -9.85
C SER A 270 -14.14 10.77 -10.36
N VAL A 271 -14.76 10.16 -11.35
CA VAL A 271 -16.10 10.54 -11.87
C VAL A 271 -16.85 9.25 -12.11
N ILE A 272 -18.03 9.12 -11.52
CA ILE A 272 -18.87 7.95 -11.74
C ILE A 272 -19.35 7.90 -13.18
N ARG A 273 -19.63 6.71 -13.67
CA ARG A 273 -20.38 6.54 -14.92
C ARG A 273 -21.84 6.87 -14.69
N GLU A 274 -22.60 7.07 -15.76
CA GLU A 274 -24.03 7.44 -15.72
C GLU A 274 -24.89 6.49 -14.86
#